data_106525b82cd7d248d4d42d5d44b71a22
#
_entry.id   106525b82cd7d248d4d42d5d44b71a22
#
_cell.length_a   1.000
_cell.length_b   1.000
_cell.length_c   1.000
_cell.angle_alpha   90.00
_cell.angle_beta   90.00
_cell.angle_gamma   90.00
#
_symmetry.space_group_name_H-M   'P 1'
#
loop_
_entity.id
_entity.type
_entity.pdbx_description
1 polymer ?
#
loop_
_entity_poly.entity_id
_entity_poly.type
_entity_poly.pdbx_seq_one_letter_code
_entity_poly.pdbx_strand_id
1 'polypeptide(L)'
;MNQDLIRPLDDLVKKYGKGIQDSQLITIDGKVMAVAFMANTQHLYYREDILKDLGIAIPKTYEEVVAASEKIRASGKMQYPYAAAYKAGWNLAEEFVNMFIGHGGEFFKSGSAQPNINNAKGVATLNMLKKLSELSNPDYLTHDSDCLLYTSPSPRD
;
A
#
# COMPACT_ATOMS: atom_id res chain seq x y z
N MET A 1 -22.23 15.59 7.60
CA MET A 1 -21.32 14.71 8.37
C MET A 1 -20.47 15.50 9.38
N ASN A 2 -21.03 16.50 10.01
CA ASN A 2 -20.34 17.25 11.05
C ASN A 2 -20.90 16.81 12.40
N GLN A 3 -20.18 15.90 13.05
CA GLN A 3 -20.50 15.48 14.42
C GLN A 3 -19.81 16.38 15.45
N ASP A 4 -19.20 17.50 15.01
CA ASP A 4 -18.43 18.45 15.83
C ASP A 4 -17.43 17.79 16.80
N LEU A 5 -16.87 16.65 16.38
CA LEU A 5 -15.92 15.87 17.18
C LEU A 5 -14.53 16.50 17.25
N ILE A 6 -14.21 17.36 16.28
CA ILE A 6 -12.94 18.06 16.18
C ILE A 6 -13.19 19.55 15.93
N ARG A 7 -12.29 20.38 16.42
CA ARG A 7 -12.33 21.84 16.22
C ARG A 7 -11.24 22.27 15.23
N PRO A 8 -11.40 23.43 14.57
CA PRO A 8 -10.34 24.04 13.78
C PRO A 8 -9.07 24.28 14.61
N LEU A 9 -7.92 24.08 13.97
CA LEU A 9 -6.59 24.21 14.57
C LEU A 9 -5.84 25.46 14.11
N ASP A 10 -6.48 26.36 13.35
CA ASP A 10 -5.86 27.53 12.74
C ASP A 10 -5.07 28.38 13.75
N ASP A 11 -5.65 28.65 14.91
CA ASP A 11 -5.00 29.43 15.98
C ASP A 11 -3.76 28.73 16.54
N LEU A 12 -3.83 27.41 16.71
CA LEU A 12 -2.71 26.60 17.19
C LEU A 12 -1.60 26.54 16.16
N VAL A 13 -1.95 26.31 14.89
CA VAL A 13 -0.97 26.28 13.79
C VAL A 13 -0.32 27.64 13.62
N LYS A 14 -1.07 28.73 13.68
CA LYS A 14 -0.52 30.10 13.63
C LYS A 14 0.44 30.39 14.76
N LYS A 15 0.13 29.91 15.98
CA LYS A 15 0.93 30.19 17.19
C LYS A 15 2.15 29.28 17.32
N TYR A 16 1.99 27.99 17.00
CA TYR A 16 2.98 26.96 17.30
C TYR A 16 3.49 26.20 16.07
N GLY A 17 2.85 26.39 14.90
CA GLY A 17 3.10 25.61 13.68
C GLY A 17 4.34 26.04 12.89
N LYS A 18 5.26 26.82 13.50
CA LYS A 18 6.50 27.23 12.82
C LYS A 18 7.30 26.00 12.37
N GLY A 19 7.43 25.83 11.06
CA GLY A 19 8.15 24.68 10.48
C GLY A 19 7.23 23.55 9.99
N ILE A 20 5.93 23.58 10.25
CA ILE A 20 4.96 22.68 9.60
C ILE A 20 4.82 23.09 8.15
N GLN A 21 4.96 22.13 7.23
CA GLN A 21 4.77 22.37 5.80
C GLN A 21 3.28 22.37 5.45
N ASP A 22 2.88 23.16 4.44
CA ASP A 22 1.49 23.24 4.00
C ASP A 22 0.92 21.86 3.58
N SER A 23 1.78 20.98 3.04
CA SER A 23 1.42 19.60 2.68
C SER A 23 1.02 18.72 3.87
N GLN A 24 1.37 19.12 5.09
CA GLN A 24 0.99 18.45 6.34
C GLN A 24 -0.34 18.95 6.91
N LEU A 25 -0.86 20.06 6.39
CA LEU A 25 -2.10 20.66 6.86
C LEU A 25 -3.31 20.05 6.15
N ILE A 26 -4.17 19.38 6.89
CA ILE A 26 -5.42 18.83 6.36
C ILE A 26 -6.50 19.91 6.53
N THR A 27 -6.90 20.51 5.39
CA THR A 27 -7.82 21.62 5.36
C THR A 27 -9.19 21.18 4.84
N ILE A 28 -10.25 21.53 5.56
CA ILE A 28 -11.65 21.30 5.18
C ILE A 28 -12.38 22.63 5.29
N ASP A 29 -13.08 23.02 4.23
CA ASP A 29 -13.82 24.30 4.15
C ASP A 29 -12.96 25.52 4.54
N GLY A 30 -11.69 25.52 4.11
CA GLY A 30 -10.74 26.61 4.36
C GLY A 30 -10.19 26.68 5.80
N LYS A 31 -10.49 25.71 6.65
CA LYS A 31 -10.00 25.63 8.04
C LYS A 31 -9.08 24.44 8.21
N VAL A 32 -7.98 24.61 8.91
CA VAL A 32 -7.07 23.52 9.27
C VAL A 32 -7.74 22.64 10.33
N MET A 33 -8.09 21.42 9.98
CA MET A 33 -8.79 20.49 10.86
C MET A 33 -7.88 19.43 11.47
N ALA A 34 -6.72 19.13 10.83
CA ALA A 34 -5.74 18.20 11.34
C ALA A 34 -4.33 18.52 10.80
N VAL A 35 -3.33 17.98 11.46
CA VAL A 35 -1.92 18.03 11.02
C VAL A 35 -1.41 16.60 10.85
N ALA A 36 -0.95 16.26 9.64
CA ALA A 36 -0.30 15.00 9.39
C ALA A 36 1.11 15.00 10.00
N PHE A 37 1.36 14.11 10.96
CA PHE A 37 2.66 14.01 11.64
C PHE A 37 3.44 12.78 11.19
N MET A 38 2.82 11.89 10.44
CA MET A 38 3.42 10.65 9.94
C MET A 38 3.02 10.42 8.49
N ALA A 39 3.95 9.97 7.68
CA ALA A 39 3.71 9.48 6.33
C ALA A 39 4.34 8.09 6.21
N ASN A 40 3.51 7.08 5.96
CA ASN A 40 3.96 5.73 5.66
C ASN A 40 3.99 5.53 4.15
N THR A 41 4.97 4.76 3.69
CA THR A 41 5.11 4.39 2.27
C THR A 41 5.27 2.89 2.15
N GLN A 42 4.65 2.30 1.13
CA GLN A 42 4.86 0.90 0.79
C GLN A 42 5.96 0.82 -0.27
N HIS A 43 6.86 -0.12 -0.11
CA HIS A 43 7.99 -0.35 -1.02
C HIS A 43 8.02 -1.81 -1.47
N LEU A 44 8.42 -2.02 -2.72
CA LEU A 44 8.76 -3.33 -3.21
C LEU A 44 10.22 -3.64 -2.88
N TYR A 45 10.46 -4.60 -1.99
CA TYR A 45 11.77 -5.18 -1.76
C TYR A 45 11.95 -6.39 -2.67
N TYR A 46 13.14 -6.57 -3.25
CA TYR A 46 13.41 -7.66 -4.18
C TYR A 46 14.82 -8.24 -4.00
N ARG A 47 14.98 -9.48 -4.35
CA ARG A 47 16.26 -10.19 -4.40
C ARG A 47 16.96 -9.87 -5.72
N GLU A 48 17.87 -8.90 -5.68
CA GLU A 48 18.61 -8.44 -6.85
C GLU A 48 19.42 -9.55 -7.50
N ASP A 49 20.03 -10.41 -6.70
CA ASP A 49 20.79 -11.57 -7.15
C ASP A 49 19.94 -12.53 -7.99
N ILE A 50 18.71 -12.85 -7.53
CA ILE A 50 17.80 -13.74 -8.25
C ILE A 50 17.33 -13.10 -9.56
N LEU A 51 17.00 -11.80 -9.54
CA LEU A 51 16.58 -11.09 -10.75
C LEU A 51 17.71 -11.07 -11.79
N LYS A 52 18.94 -10.77 -11.38
CA LYS A 52 20.13 -10.78 -12.26
C LYS A 52 20.40 -12.17 -12.85
N ASP A 53 20.41 -13.21 -12.02
CA ASP A 53 20.65 -14.59 -12.46
C ASP A 53 19.66 -15.07 -13.52
N LEU A 54 18.40 -14.61 -13.42
CA LEU A 54 17.31 -15.00 -14.35
C LEU A 54 17.13 -14.01 -15.50
N GLY A 55 17.93 -12.94 -15.56
CA GLY A 55 17.78 -11.90 -16.57
C GLY A 55 16.43 -11.20 -16.51
N ILE A 56 15.92 -10.93 -15.30
CA ILE A 56 14.67 -10.26 -15.06
C ILE A 56 14.96 -8.80 -14.72
N ALA A 57 14.33 -7.85 -15.43
CA ALA A 57 14.40 -6.44 -15.07
C ALA A 57 13.67 -6.18 -13.74
N ILE A 58 14.06 -5.12 -13.01
CA ILE A 58 13.38 -4.70 -11.78
C ILE A 58 11.93 -4.32 -12.14
N PRO A 59 10.92 -5.01 -11.54
CA PRO A 59 9.51 -4.72 -11.81
C PRO A 59 9.11 -3.31 -11.40
N LYS A 60 8.30 -2.65 -12.22
CA LYS A 60 7.76 -1.30 -11.99
C LYS A 60 6.23 -1.27 -11.89
N THR A 61 5.56 -2.35 -12.28
CA THR A 61 4.12 -2.51 -12.22
C THR A 61 3.76 -3.83 -11.54
N TYR A 62 2.52 -3.97 -11.08
CA TYR A 62 2.05 -5.23 -10.50
C TYR A 62 2.04 -6.38 -11.49
N GLU A 63 1.77 -6.11 -12.76
CA GLU A 63 1.84 -7.09 -13.84
C GLU A 63 3.28 -7.61 -14.03
N GLU A 64 4.25 -6.71 -13.97
CA GLU A 64 5.67 -7.08 -14.03
C GLU A 64 6.11 -7.86 -12.79
N VAL A 65 5.58 -7.55 -11.59
CA VAL A 65 5.81 -8.34 -10.36
C VAL A 65 5.27 -9.76 -10.54
N VAL A 66 4.07 -9.90 -11.08
CA VAL A 66 3.49 -11.23 -11.38
C VAL A 66 4.36 -11.99 -12.37
N ALA A 67 4.71 -11.39 -13.50
CA ALA A 67 5.54 -12.03 -14.52
C ALA A 67 6.93 -12.44 -13.99
N ALA A 68 7.56 -11.57 -13.20
CA ALA A 68 8.83 -11.87 -12.53
C ALA A 68 8.69 -13.06 -11.56
N SER A 69 7.64 -13.05 -10.74
CA SER A 69 7.36 -14.11 -9.77
C SER A 69 7.07 -15.45 -10.45
N GLU A 70 6.29 -15.47 -11.52
CA GLU A 70 6.02 -16.67 -12.31
C GLU A 70 7.34 -17.26 -12.89
N LYS A 71 8.22 -16.41 -13.41
CA LYS A 71 9.53 -16.82 -13.95
C LYS A 71 10.46 -17.35 -12.86
N ILE A 72 10.47 -16.71 -11.68
CA ILE A 72 11.26 -17.20 -10.53
C ILE A 72 10.74 -18.56 -10.07
N ARG A 73 9.43 -18.75 -9.98
CA ARG A 73 8.81 -20.03 -9.61
C ARG A 73 9.16 -21.12 -10.63
N ALA A 74 9.02 -20.83 -11.92
CA ALA A 74 9.33 -21.78 -13.00
C ALA A 74 10.82 -22.18 -13.02
N SER A 75 11.73 -21.34 -12.56
CA SER A 75 13.15 -21.65 -12.44
C SER A 75 13.50 -22.61 -11.29
N GLY A 76 12.55 -22.88 -10.39
CA GLY A 76 12.76 -23.69 -9.18
C GLY A 76 13.54 -22.99 -8.06
N LYS A 77 13.95 -21.73 -8.24
CA LYS A 77 14.73 -20.99 -7.22
C LYS A 77 13.89 -20.67 -5.97
N MET A 78 12.60 -20.37 -6.16
CA MET A 78 11.65 -20.11 -5.06
C MET A 78 10.28 -20.68 -5.40
N GLN A 79 9.71 -21.43 -4.45
CA GLN A 79 8.35 -21.96 -4.58
C GLN A 79 7.28 -20.86 -4.42
N TYR A 80 7.52 -19.93 -3.51
CA TYR A 80 6.64 -18.80 -3.20
C TYR A 80 7.43 -17.49 -3.38
N PRO A 81 7.48 -16.97 -4.61
CA PRO A 81 8.36 -15.85 -4.96
C PRO A 81 7.80 -14.47 -4.57
N TYR A 82 6.58 -14.40 -4.04
CA TYR A 82 5.95 -13.17 -3.61
C TYR A 82 5.50 -13.27 -2.15
N ALA A 83 5.63 -12.18 -1.42
CA ALA A 83 5.12 -12.05 -0.06
C ALA A 83 4.58 -10.64 0.17
N ALA A 84 3.43 -10.53 0.81
CA ALA A 84 2.82 -9.29 1.24
C ALA A 84 2.08 -9.49 2.56
N ALA A 85 1.81 -8.40 3.26
CA ALA A 85 1.07 -8.43 4.52
C ALA A 85 -0.44 -8.50 4.24
N TYR A 86 -0.97 -9.71 4.10
CA TYR A 86 -2.38 -9.95 3.74
C TYR A 86 -3.26 -10.36 4.93
N LYS A 87 -2.74 -10.24 6.15
CA LYS A 87 -3.56 -10.46 7.35
C LYS A 87 -4.80 -9.59 7.33
N ALA A 88 -5.96 -10.22 7.55
CA ALA A 88 -7.24 -9.52 7.52
C ALA A 88 -7.26 -8.34 8.49
N GLY A 89 -7.86 -7.22 8.07
CA GLY A 89 -7.89 -5.95 8.79
C GLY A 89 -6.98 -4.92 8.14
N TRP A 90 -6.18 -4.23 8.93
CA TRP A 90 -5.35 -3.12 8.50
C TRP A 90 -4.40 -3.46 7.34
N ASN A 91 -3.64 -4.54 7.46
CA ASN A 91 -2.63 -4.90 6.46
C ASN A 91 -3.24 -5.15 5.07
N LEU A 92 -4.27 -6.00 4.99
CA LEU A 92 -4.94 -6.27 3.71
C LEU A 92 -5.64 -5.01 3.16
N ALA A 93 -6.18 -4.16 4.06
CA ALA A 93 -6.79 -2.91 3.64
C ALA A 93 -5.77 -1.95 3.02
N GLU A 94 -4.56 -1.83 3.58
CA GLU A 94 -3.50 -1.00 3.01
C GLU A 94 -3.07 -1.48 1.62
N GLU A 95 -2.92 -2.78 1.42
CA GLU A 95 -2.59 -3.36 0.12
C GLU A 95 -3.68 -3.04 -0.92
N PHE A 96 -4.96 -3.18 -0.53
CA PHE A 96 -6.07 -2.80 -1.41
C PHE A 96 -6.07 -1.31 -1.73
N VAL A 97 -5.92 -0.45 -0.71
CA VAL A 97 -5.91 1.01 -0.87
C VAL A 97 -4.81 1.45 -1.83
N ASN A 98 -3.58 0.98 -1.58
CA ASN A 98 -2.42 1.34 -2.40
C ASN A 98 -2.60 0.93 -3.86
N MET A 99 -3.03 -0.30 -4.10
CA MET A 99 -3.24 -0.83 -5.45
C MET A 99 -4.43 -0.15 -6.15
N PHE A 100 -5.54 0.08 -5.44
CA PHE A 100 -6.73 0.74 -5.99
C PHE A 100 -6.43 2.17 -6.46
N ILE A 101 -5.70 2.94 -5.65
CA ILE A 101 -5.23 4.28 -6.03
C ILE A 101 -4.24 4.19 -7.20
N GLY A 102 -3.34 3.21 -7.18
CA GLY A 102 -2.40 2.95 -8.27
C GLY A 102 -3.09 2.66 -9.61
N HIS A 103 -4.25 2.01 -9.60
CA HIS A 103 -5.13 1.83 -10.76
C HIS A 103 -5.95 3.09 -11.12
N GLY A 104 -5.69 4.23 -10.47
CA GLY A 104 -6.45 5.47 -10.64
C GLY A 104 -7.85 5.41 -10.03
N GLY A 105 -8.05 4.58 -9.00
CA GLY A 105 -9.29 4.50 -8.26
C GLY A 105 -9.51 5.71 -7.36
N GLU A 106 -10.77 6.06 -7.15
CA GLU A 106 -11.21 7.09 -6.22
C GLU A 106 -12.22 6.49 -5.24
N PHE A 107 -11.99 6.66 -3.94
CA PHE A 107 -12.84 6.04 -2.91
C PHE A 107 -14.25 6.59 -2.87
N PHE A 108 -14.42 7.85 -3.22
CA PHE A 108 -15.69 8.54 -3.22
C PHE A 108 -15.95 9.19 -4.57
N LYS A 109 -17.20 9.33 -4.94
CA LYS A 109 -17.57 10.15 -6.11
C LYS A 109 -17.27 11.62 -5.83
N SER A 110 -16.79 12.32 -6.85
CA SER A 110 -16.42 13.74 -6.73
C SER A 110 -17.52 14.57 -6.06
N GLY A 111 -17.13 15.35 -5.05
CA GLY A 111 -18.03 16.24 -4.31
C GLY A 111 -19.06 15.53 -3.42
N SER A 112 -18.91 14.23 -3.13
CA SER A 112 -19.89 13.49 -2.35
C SER A 112 -19.24 12.48 -1.39
N ALA A 113 -19.99 12.02 -0.39
CA ALA A 113 -19.62 10.92 0.50
C ALA A 113 -20.05 9.54 -0.06
N GLN A 114 -20.54 9.49 -1.31
CA GLN A 114 -20.97 8.23 -1.91
C GLN A 114 -19.75 7.37 -2.27
N PRO A 115 -19.65 6.12 -1.77
CA PRO A 115 -18.55 5.22 -2.11
C PRO A 115 -18.46 4.96 -3.62
N ASN A 116 -17.23 4.88 -4.13
CA ASN A 116 -16.93 4.66 -5.54
C ASN A 116 -15.94 3.50 -5.76
N ILE A 117 -15.88 2.55 -4.83
CA ILE A 117 -14.96 1.40 -4.94
C ILE A 117 -15.56 0.25 -5.77
N ASN A 118 -16.88 0.14 -5.84
CA ASN A 118 -17.57 -0.91 -6.62
C ASN A 118 -17.65 -0.51 -8.10
N ASN A 119 -16.54 -0.62 -8.80
CA ASN A 119 -16.37 -0.30 -10.21
C ASN A 119 -15.30 -1.18 -10.85
N ALA A 120 -15.04 -1.01 -12.15
CA ALA A 120 -14.05 -1.80 -12.90
C ALA A 120 -12.64 -1.75 -12.27
N LYS A 121 -12.22 -0.61 -11.70
CA LYS A 121 -10.91 -0.47 -11.04
C LYS A 121 -10.84 -1.25 -9.73
N GLY A 122 -11.92 -1.25 -8.95
CA GLY A 122 -12.03 -2.06 -7.74
C GLY A 122 -11.98 -3.56 -8.05
N VAL A 123 -12.69 -4.00 -9.09
CA VAL A 123 -12.64 -5.40 -9.55
C VAL A 123 -11.24 -5.77 -10.05
N ALA A 124 -10.59 -4.91 -10.82
CA ALA A 124 -9.22 -5.13 -11.29
C ALA A 124 -8.24 -5.26 -10.11
N THR A 125 -8.37 -4.40 -9.09
CA THR A 125 -7.57 -4.47 -7.86
C THR A 125 -7.74 -5.79 -7.14
N LEU A 126 -8.97 -6.25 -6.92
CA LEU A 126 -9.24 -7.53 -6.26
C LEU A 126 -8.70 -8.72 -7.07
N ASN A 127 -8.83 -8.69 -8.40
CA ASN A 127 -8.28 -9.73 -9.26
C ASN A 127 -6.74 -9.76 -9.20
N MET A 128 -6.08 -8.61 -9.14
CA MET A 128 -4.62 -8.53 -9.01
C MET A 128 -4.17 -9.05 -7.64
N LEU A 129 -4.83 -8.64 -6.54
CA LEU A 129 -4.55 -9.17 -5.20
C LEU A 129 -4.68 -10.68 -5.15
N LYS A 130 -5.75 -11.22 -5.74
CA LYS A 130 -5.94 -12.67 -5.86
C LYS A 130 -4.79 -13.32 -6.64
N LYS A 131 -4.42 -12.76 -7.78
CA LYS A 131 -3.32 -13.30 -8.60
C LYS A 131 -1.99 -13.30 -7.85
N LEU A 132 -1.68 -12.25 -7.10
CA LEU A 132 -0.49 -12.16 -6.26
C LEU A 132 -0.54 -13.15 -5.10
N SER A 133 -1.70 -13.38 -4.49
CA SER A 133 -1.83 -14.37 -3.42
C SER A 133 -1.55 -15.80 -3.87
N GLU A 134 -1.80 -16.14 -5.14
CA GLU A 134 -1.48 -17.45 -5.73
C GLU A 134 0.05 -17.68 -5.89
N LEU A 135 0.83 -16.61 -5.82
CA LEU A 135 2.30 -16.61 -5.86
C LEU A 135 2.93 -16.60 -4.47
N SER A 136 2.12 -16.48 -3.43
CA SER A 136 2.51 -16.41 -2.01
C SER A 136 2.44 -17.78 -1.33
N ASN A 137 3.07 -17.87 -0.15
CA ASN A 137 2.91 -19.01 0.75
C ASN A 137 1.41 -19.19 1.11
N PRO A 138 0.87 -20.42 1.21
CA PRO A 138 -0.52 -20.68 1.60
C PRO A 138 -0.98 -19.99 2.88
N ASP A 139 -0.07 -19.70 3.80
CA ASP A 139 -0.35 -19.02 5.06
C ASP A 139 -0.45 -17.49 4.94
N TYR A 140 -0.45 -16.93 3.73
CA TYR A 140 -0.39 -15.49 3.47
C TYR A 140 -1.44 -14.66 4.24
N LEU A 141 -2.59 -15.22 4.58
CA LEU A 141 -3.63 -14.55 5.38
C LEU A 141 -3.25 -14.36 6.86
N THR A 142 -2.19 -14.98 7.33
CA THR A 142 -1.65 -14.78 8.68
C THR A 142 -0.52 -13.75 8.71
N HIS A 143 0.02 -13.38 7.54
CA HIS A 143 1.16 -12.49 7.44
C HIS A 143 0.75 -11.04 7.69
N ASP A 144 1.31 -10.44 8.74
CA ASP A 144 1.31 -9.01 8.98
C ASP A 144 2.68 -8.39 8.64
N SER A 145 2.82 -7.09 8.81
CA SER A 145 4.06 -6.37 8.53
C SER A 145 5.23 -6.86 9.39
N ASP A 146 4.96 -7.22 10.65
CA ASP A 146 6.00 -7.70 11.56
C ASP A 146 6.48 -9.09 11.14
N CYS A 147 5.56 -9.98 10.76
CA CYS A 147 5.90 -11.31 10.25
C CYS A 147 6.85 -11.22 9.05
N LEU A 148 6.56 -10.37 8.07
CA LEU A 148 7.41 -10.21 6.90
C LEU A 148 8.77 -9.61 7.23
N LEU A 149 8.82 -8.67 8.18
CA LEU A 149 10.07 -8.04 8.62
C LEU A 149 10.99 -9.04 9.30
N TYR A 150 10.46 -9.88 10.20
CA TYR A 150 11.26 -10.83 10.97
C TYR A 150 11.63 -12.11 10.21
N THR A 151 10.89 -12.46 9.17
CA THR A 151 11.19 -13.64 8.34
C THR A 151 12.09 -13.34 7.15
N SER A 152 12.31 -12.08 6.83
CA SER A 152 13.26 -11.65 5.80
C SER A 152 14.67 -11.60 6.38
N PRO A 153 15.69 -12.16 5.70
CA PRO A 153 17.07 -12.00 6.14
C PRO A 153 17.41 -10.52 6.19
N SER A 154 17.83 -10.05 7.37
CA SER A 154 18.24 -8.67 7.57
C SER A 154 19.55 -8.41 6.82
N PRO A 155 19.69 -7.25 6.15
CA PRO A 155 21.01 -6.87 5.59
C PRO A 155 22.05 -6.59 6.69
N ARG A 156 21.71 -6.76 7.97
CA ARG A 156 22.62 -6.61 9.11
C ARG A 156 23.16 -7.94 9.65
N ASP A 157 22.65 -9.06 9.14
CA ASP A 157 23.12 -10.42 9.43
C ASP A 157 24.01 -10.91 8.29
#